data_96c6c27e91adcf8e2273e08e91c0bf61
#
_entry.id   96c6c27e91adcf8e2273e08e91c0bf61
#
_cell.length_a   1.000
_cell.length_b   1.000
_cell.length_c   1.000
_cell.angle_alpha   90.00
_cell.angle_beta   90.00
_cell.angle_gamma   90.00
#
_symmetry.space_group_name_H-M   'P 1'
#
loop_
_entity.id
_entity.type
_entity.pdbx_description
1 polymer ?
#
loop_
_entity_poly.entity_id
_entity_poly.type
_entity_poly.pdbx_seq_one_letter_code
_entity_poly.pdbx_strand_id
1 'polypeptide(L)'
;MRLKIRLLESTMCIDKSKRMLFLGVSGAGMAPLAMWCAQAGGQIYGYDDYCKQAVADYLHASKVRLLPSLLVQSIAEFDTVVYSNALSPEHRLLVEARRLGISCLRRGEMLAAIAKSKKLIAVVGSHGKTSTSALIAHAMRKLGLAHNFILGGFFRDKAMPFQESDSEWLLAEIDESDGTIDQFNPEITLLLNLDWDHCDHYKNLDSVKCTFAALVQRTARYTLIEEDTLASLSEHMSESTLSCSNGGRGKFQFVDCIHSMSKQSSLVKGVFSNSQFNKINYAFALTLLEAFQEELPAVKNVFDDFAGVERRQQQLFSNERLTVIEDYAHHPREIALILQS
;
A
#
# COMPACT_ATOMS: atom_id res chain seq x y z
N MET A 1 3.01 26.57 -22.85
CA MET A 1 2.76 25.74 -21.65
C MET A 1 1.94 24.50 -22.04
N ARG A 2 2.40 23.68 -23.00
CA ARG A 2 1.71 22.46 -23.50
C ARG A 2 2.68 21.37 -23.98
N LEU A 3 3.80 21.14 -23.27
CA LEU A 3 4.82 20.14 -23.69
C LEU A 3 5.16 19.08 -22.62
N LYS A 4 4.37 18.95 -21.54
CA LYS A 4 4.71 18.04 -20.42
C LYS A 4 3.82 16.80 -20.24
N ILE A 5 2.89 16.52 -21.18
CA ILE A 5 1.92 15.39 -20.99
C ILE A 5 2.21 14.20 -21.94
N ARG A 6 3.26 14.23 -22.74
CA ARG A 6 3.47 13.21 -23.82
C ARG A 6 4.26 11.94 -23.41
N LEU A 7 4.59 11.76 -22.15
CA LEU A 7 5.40 10.60 -21.68
C LEU A 7 4.61 9.52 -20.91
N LEU A 8 3.29 9.62 -20.81
CA LEU A 8 2.46 8.71 -19.99
C LEU A 8 1.56 7.76 -20.80
N GLU A 9 1.64 7.75 -22.14
CA GLU A 9 0.74 6.91 -22.96
C GLU A 9 1.34 5.60 -23.47
N SER A 10 2.61 5.32 -23.21
CA SER A 10 3.17 3.98 -23.47
C SER A 10 3.21 3.19 -22.15
N THR A 11 2.75 1.96 -22.17
CA THR A 11 2.89 0.93 -21.12
C THR A 11 4.26 1.08 -20.46
N MET A 12 4.31 1.65 -19.25
CA MET A 12 5.58 2.01 -18.61
C MET A 12 6.21 0.75 -18.01
N CYS A 13 6.85 -0.05 -18.87
CA CYS A 13 7.97 -0.86 -18.42
C CYS A 13 9.02 0.09 -17.84
N ILE A 14 9.59 -0.22 -16.67
CA ILE A 14 10.72 0.52 -16.12
C ILE A 14 11.79 0.64 -17.20
N ASP A 15 12.09 1.88 -17.63
CA ASP A 15 13.12 2.11 -18.64
C ASP A 15 14.48 1.82 -18.05
N LYS A 16 15.04 0.69 -18.45
CA LYS A 16 16.33 0.16 -17.95
C LYS A 16 17.52 1.04 -18.27
N SER A 17 17.38 1.95 -19.23
CA SER A 17 18.44 2.89 -19.62
C SER A 17 18.49 4.12 -18.73
N LYS A 18 17.39 4.46 -18.02
CA LYS A 18 17.26 5.67 -17.22
C LYS A 18 17.74 5.48 -15.79
N ARG A 19 18.43 6.51 -15.31
CA ARG A 19 18.87 6.61 -13.92
C ARG A 19 17.81 7.31 -13.09
N MET A 20 17.25 6.60 -12.12
CA MET A 20 16.21 7.14 -11.24
C MET A 20 16.75 7.33 -9.84
N LEU A 21 16.55 8.52 -9.26
CA LEU A 21 16.94 8.86 -7.90
C LEU A 21 15.70 8.85 -7.00
N PHE A 22 15.75 8.07 -5.91
CA PHE A 22 14.74 8.06 -4.87
C PHE A 22 15.22 8.91 -3.68
N LEU A 23 14.56 10.03 -3.43
CA LEU A 23 14.82 10.93 -2.30
C LEU A 23 13.92 10.58 -1.11
N GLY A 24 14.49 10.39 0.07
CA GLY A 24 13.81 9.84 1.24
C GLY A 24 13.59 8.32 1.08
N VAL A 25 14.59 7.64 0.50
CA VAL A 25 14.49 6.22 0.10
C VAL A 25 14.29 5.27 1.26
N SER A 26 14.65 5.64 2.50
CA SER A 26 14.49 4.79 3.69
C SER A 26 13.07 4.79 4.25
N GLY A 27 12.17 5.63 3.74
CA GLY A 27 10.77 5.66 4.14
C GLY A 27 10.07 4.34 3.88
N ALA A 28 9.15 3.94 4.78
CA ALA A 28 8.48 2.63 4.74
C ALA A 28 7.78 2.31 3.41
N GLY A 29 7.18 3.31 2.75
CA GLY A 29 6.58 3.13 1.43
C GLY A 29 7.54 3.42 0.26
N MET A 30 8.63 4.15 0.50
CA MET A 30 9.62 4.48 -0.53
C MET A 30 10.57 3.31 -0.80
N ALA A 31 11.08 2.66 0.25
CA ALA A 31 12.05 1.57 0.12
C ALA A 31 11.49 0.39 -0.68
N PRO A 32 10.28 -0.17 -0.38
CA PRO A 32 9.73 -1.26 -1.18
C PRO A 32 9.50 -0.88 -2.65
N LEU A 33 9.07 0.36 -2.92
CA LEU A 33 8.87 0.86 -4.27
C LEU A 33 10.22 0.94 -5.05
N ALA A 34 11.27 1.49 -4.42
CA ALA A 34 12.60 1.55 -5.02
C ALA A 34 13.17 0.16 -5.29
N MET A 35 13.00 -0.77 -4.34
CA MET A 35 13.44 -2.16 -4.48
C MET A 35 12.71 -2.88 -5.61
N TRP A 36 11.39 -2.70 -5.72
CA TRP A 36 10.61 -3.26 -6.82
C TRP A 36 11.10 -2.74 -8.17
N CYS A 37 11.31 -1.42 -8.29
CA CYS A 37 11.83 -0.80 -9.52
C CYS A 37 13.22 -1.33 -9.90
N ALA A 38 14.09 -1.56 -8.93
CA ALA A 38 15.42 -2.14 -9.18
C ALA A 38 15.33 -3.59 -9.64
N GLN A 39 14.42 -4.39 -9.04
CA GLN A 39 14.21 -5.78 -9.44
C GLN A 39 13.61 -5.88 -10.85
N ALA A 40 12.74 -4.94 -11.23
CA ALA A 40 12.21 -4.80 -12.59
C ALA A 40 13.27 -4.35 -13.63
N GLY A 41 14.52 -4.16 -13.19
CA GLY A 41 15.67 -3.86 -14.03
C GLY A 41 16.04 -2.38 -14.15
N GLY A 42 15.42 -1.50 -13.37
CA GLY A 42 15.74 -0.08 -13.34
C GLY A 42 17.12 0.22 -12.74
N GLN A 43 17.77 1.30 -13.20
CA GLN A 43 18.99 1.83 -12.56
C GLN A 43 18.59 2.76 -11.40
N ILE A 44 18.42 2.17 -10.20
CA ILE A 44 17.87 2.86 -9.04
C ILE A 44 18.98 3.30 -8.08
N TYR A 45 18.93 4.59 -7.75
CA TYR A 45 19.77 5.24 -6.76
C TYR A 45 18.89 5.75 -5.62
N GLY A 46 19.38 5.65 -4.39
CA GLY A 46 18.66 6.10 -3.20
C GLY A 46 19.48 7.09 -2.41
N TYR A 47 18.84 8.15 -1.93
CA TYR A 47 19.42 9.09 -0.98
C TYR A 47 18.45 9.37 0.15
N ASP A 48 18.98 9.42 1.35
CA ASP A 48 18.27 9.83 2.56
C ASP A 48 19.26 10.48 3.52
N ASP A 49 18.84 11.48 4.26
CA ASP A 49 19.69 12.13 5.27
C ASP A 49 19.98 11.18 6.44
N TYR A 50 19.08 10.23 6.68
CA TYR A 50 19.25 9.19 7.68
C TYR A 50 18.62 7.87 7.22
N CYS A 51 19.43 6.86 7.03
CA CYS A 51 18.97 5.51 6.69
C CYS A 51 19.36 4.53 7.81
N LYS A 52 18.34 3.88 8.42
CA LYS A 52 18.59 2.80 9.38
C LYS A 52 19.31 1.65 8.68
N GLN A 53 20.29 1.04 9.34
CA GLN A 53 21.09 -0.06 8.77
C GLN A 53 20.21 -1.20 8.25
N ALA A 54 19.17 -1.59 8.99
CA ALA A 54 18.25 -2.64 8.57
C ALA A 54 17.56 -2.34 7.22
N VAL A 55 17.20 -1.08 6.95
CA VAL A 55 16.60 -0.67 5.67
C VAL A 55 17.67 -0.62 4.57
N ALA A 56 18.87 -0.13 4.90
CA ALA A 56 20.00 -0.12 3.97
C ALA A 56 20.34 -1.53 3.48
N ASP A 57 20.31 -2.52 4.37
CA ASP A 57 20.58 -3.93 4.03
C ASP A 57 19.55 -4.46 3.02
N TYR A 58 18.26 -4.15 3.18
CA TYR A 58 17.21 -4.50 2.21
C TYR A 58 17.44 -3.83 0.85
N LEU A 59 17.74 -2.53 0.86
CA LEU A 59 17.99 -1.75 -0.36
C LEU A 59 19.20 -2.32 -1.13
N HIS A 60 20.30 -2.62 -0.42
CA HIS A 60 21.48 -3.24 -1.02
C HIS A 60 21.19 -4.64 -1.59
N ALA A 61 20.49 -5.49 -0.82
CA ALA A 61 20.09 -6.81 -1.28
C ALA A 61 19.25 -6.76 -2.56
N SER A 62 18.49 -5.69 -2.76
CA SER A 62 17.66 -5.43 -3.95
C SER A 62 18.39 -4.64 -5.05
N LYS A 63 19.69 -4.45 -4.94
CA LYS A 63 20.53 -3.71 -5.91
C LYS A 63 20.20 -2.22 -6.06
N VAL A 64 19.58 -1.60 -5.07
CA VAL A 64 19.45 -0.15 -5.00
C VAL A 64 20.80 0.44 -4.59
N ARG A 65 21.31 1.39 -5.36
CA ARG A 65 22.60 2.04 -5.09
C ARG A 65 22.42 3.21 -4.12
N LEU A 66 22.72 2.99 -2.85
CA LEU A 66 22.66 4.05 -1.84
C LEU A 66 23.82 5.02 -2.04
N LEU A 67 23.49 6.32 -2.01
CA LEU A 67 24.44 7.42 -2.07
C LEU A 67 24.71 7.90 -0.65
N PRO A 68 25.96 7.85 -0.15
CA PRO A 68 26.30 8.29 1.20
C PRO A 68 26.22 9.82 1.34
N SER A 69 26.31 10.54 0.22
CA SER A 69 26.11 11.98 0.12
C SER A 69 25.63 12.33 -1.27
N LEU A 70 24.90 13.42 -1.41
CA LEU A 70 24.43 13.91 -2.69
C LEU A 70 24.61 15.43 -2.78
N LEU A 71 25.50 15.85 -3.68
CA LEU A 71 25.68 17.25 -4.00
C LEU A 71 24.57 17.74 -4.94
N VAL A 72 24.17 19.00 -4.80
CA VAL A 72 23.08 19.58 -5.60
C VAL A 72 23.36 19.49 -7.10
N GLN A 73 24.60 19.75 -7.53
CA GLN A 73 25.00 19.68 -8.93
C GLN A 73 24.95 18.25 -9.51
N SER A 74 25.10 17.21 -8.68
CA SER A 74 25.04 15.81 -9.12
C SER A 74 23.62 15.37 -9.50
N ILE A 75 22.61 16.18 -9.21
CA ILE A 75 21.22 15.93 -9.64
C ILE A 75 21.10 15.82 -11.16
N ALA A 76 21.93 16.53 -11.89
CA ALA A 76 21.96 16.50 -13.37
C ALA A 76 22.30 15.11 -13.96
N GLU A 77 22.80 14.19 -13.14
CA GLU A 77 23.12 12.83 -13.56
C GLU A 77 21.89 11.90 -13.66
N PHE A 78 20.72 12.35 -13.21
CA PHE A 78 19.50 11.54 -13.14
C PHE A 78 18.46 12.01 -14.16
N ASP A 79 17.73 11.04 -14.72
CA ASP A 79 16.64 11.30 -15.66
C ASP A 79 15.30 11.55 -14.96
N THR A 80 15.14 10.96 -13.75
CA THR A 80 13.92 11.07 -12.96
C THR A 80 14.26 11.10 -11.47
N VAL A 81 13.56 11.92 -10.73
CA VAL A 81 13.59 11.97 -9.27
C VAL A 81 12.24 11.51 -8.74
N VAL A 82 12.23 10.45 -7.92
CA VAL A 82 11.06 10.00 -7.16
C VAL A 82 11.26 10.45 -5.71
N TYR A 83 10.27 11.11 -5.12
CA TYR A 83 10.46 11.69 -3.80
C TYR A 83 9.33 11.39 -2.81
N SER A 84 9.69 11.33 -1.53
CA SER A 84 8.74 11.16 -0.42
C SER A 84 7.96 12.45 -0.18
N ASN A 85 6.66 12.32 0.14
CA ASN A 85 5.83 13.45 0.56
C ASN A 85 6.30 14.11 1.87
N ALA A 86 7.13 13.43 2.66
CA ALA A 86 7.75 14.01 3.85
C ALA A 86 8.81 15.08 3.53
N LEU A 87 9.27 15.17 2.28
CA LEU A 87 10.21 16.20 1.85
C LEU A 87 9.46 17.50 1.49
N SER A 88 9.97 18.62 2.02
CA SER A 88 9.47 19.94 1.66
C SER A 88 9.58 20.17 0.14
N PRO A 89 8.56 20.81 -0.48
CA PRO A 89 8.64 21.24 -1.88
C PRO A 89 9.86 22.13 -2.20
N GLU A 90 10.39 22.83 -1.17
CA GLU A 90 11.56 23.70 -1.24
C GLU A 90 12.89 22.95 -0.97
N HIS A 91 12.83 21.62 -0.80
CA HIS A 91 14.05 20.84 -0.60
C HIS A 91 15.05 21.07 -1.74
N ARG A 92 16.30 21.44 -1.41
CA ARG A 92 17.34 21.91 -2.35
C ARG A 92 17.52 21.02 -3.57
N LEU A 93 17.46 19.70 -3.40
CA LEU A 93 17.61 18.73 -4.50
C LEU A 93 16.39 18.74 -5.44
N LEU A 94 15.17 18.91 -4.91
CA LEU A 94 13.95 19.02 -5.69
C LEU A 94 13.87 20.32 -6.47
N VAL A 95 14.27 21.43 -5.87
CA VAL A 95 14.36 22.74 -6.52
C VAL A 95 15.32 22.68 -7.70
N GLU A 96 16.51 22.10 -7.52
CA GLU A 96 17.48 21.96 -8.58
C GLU A 96 17.03 21.01 -9.70
N ALA A 97 16.45 19.85 -9.34
CA ALA A 97 15.88 18.91 -10.32
C ALA A 97 14.82 19.60 -11.21
N ARG A 98 13.93 20.37 -10.60
CA ARG A 98 12.90 21.14 -11.34
C ARG A 98 13.53 22.23 -12.22
N ARG A 99 14.56 22.94 -11.71
CA ARG A 99 15.31 23.96 -12.47
C ARG A 99 15.95 23.38 -13.73
N LEU A 100 16.50 22.16 -13.62
CA LEU A 100 17.10 21.42 -14.73
C LEU A 100 16.07 20.76 -15.66
N GLY A 101 14.76 20.82 -15.35
CA GLY A 101 13.71 20.20 -16.12
C GLY A 101 13.64 18.67 -15.98
N ILE A 102 14.28 18.10 -14.93
CA ILE A 102 14.23 16.67 -14.62
C ILE A 102 12.82 16.32 -14.15
N SER A 103 12.32 15.18 -14.58
CA SER A 103 11.00 14.67 -14.15
C SER A 103 11.02 14.39 -12.65
N CYS A 104 10.13 15.04 -11.89
CA CYS A 104 9.99 14.82 -10.44
C CYS A 104 8.63 14.21 -10.17
N LEU A 105 8.62 12.98 -9.64
CA LEU A 105 7.41 12.22 -9.33
C LEU A 105 7.30 12.02 -7.82
N ARG A 106 6.11 12.23 -7.26
CA ARG A 106 5.81 11.79 -5.90
C ARG A 106 5.77 10.26 -5.85
N ARG A 107 5.96 9.69 -4.66
CA ARG A 107 5.85 8.24 -4.44
C ARG A 107 4.59 7.65 -5.07
N GLY A 108 3.42 8.26 -4.80
CA GLY A 108 2.15 7.79 -5.32
C GLY A 108 2.03 7.92 -6.85
N GLU A 109 2.62 8.96 -7.45
CA GLU A 109 2.65 9.11 -8.92
C GLU A 109 3.49 8.02 -9.59
N MET A 110 4.62 7.63 -8.98
CA MET A 110 5.45 6.53 -9.47
C MET A 110 4.71 5.18 -9.34
N LEU A 111 4.05 4.94 -8.19
CA LEU A 111 3.23 3.74 -7.99
C LEU A 111 2.06 3.68 -8.99
N ALA A 112 1.38 4.80 -9.23
CA ALA A 112 0.31 4.88 -10.22
C ALA A 112 0.81 4.58 -11.64
N ALA A 113 2.01 5.05 -11.98
CA ALA A 113 2.63 4.76 -13.28
C ALA A 113 2.89 3.25 -13.46
N ILE A 114 3.38 2.56 -12.43
CA ILE A 114 3.56 1.10 -12.42
C ILE A 114 2.19 0.40 -12.54
N ALA A 115 1.21 0.82 -11.75
CA ALA A 115 -0.11 0.22 -11.70
C ALA A 115 -0.87 0.27 -13.04
N LYS A 116 -0.61 1.26 -13.89
CA LYS A 116 -1.23 1.37 -15.23
C LYS A 116 -0.97 0.15 -16.13
N SER A 117 0.12 -0.56 -15.93
CA SER A 117 0.48 -1.76 -16.71
C SER A 117 0.04 -3.06 -16.05
N LYS A 118 -0.67 -3.00 -14.93
CA LYS A 118 -1.03 -4.16 -14.11
C LYS A 118 -2.53 -4.12 -13.74
N LYS A 119 -3.10 -5.28 -13.45
CA LYS A 119 -4.39 -5.40 -12.78
C LYS A 119 -4.21 -5.09 -11.30
N LEU A 120 -4.55 -3.89 -10.89
CA LEU A 120 -4.32 -3.41 -9.53
C LEU A 120 -5.36 -3.97 -8.55
N ILE A 121 -4.88 -4.57 -7.48
CA ILE A 121 -5.61 -4.81 -6.24
C ILE A 121 -5.23 -3.68 -5.28
N ALA A 122 -6.11 -2.70 -5.13
CA ALA A 122 -5.88 -1.54 -4.29
C ALA A 122 -6.38 -1.79 -2.87
N VAL A 123 -5.51 -1.66 -1.88
CA VAL A 123 -5.90 -1.65 -0.47
C VAL A 123 -5.94 -0.20 0.00
N VAL A 124 -7.12 0.28 0.38
CA VAL A 124 -7.40 1.67 0.74
C VAL A 124 -8.20 1.75 2.04
N GLY A 125 -8.26 2.94 2.60
CA GLY A 125 -8.97 3.24 3.85
C GLY A 125 -8.06 4.01 4.80
N SER A 126 -8.63 4.66 5.79
CA SER A 126 -7.88 5.48 6.73
C SER A 126 -6.90 4.63 7.54
N HIS A 127 -7.32 3.42 7.95
CA HIS A 127 -6.54 2.54 8.82
C HIS A 127 -6.43 1.11 8.30
N GLY A 128 -5.37 0.39 8.72
CA GLY A 128 -5.21 -1.04 8.44
C GLY A 128 -4.58 -1.41 7.10
N LYS A 129 -4.33 -0.46 6.20
CA LYS A 129 -3.80 -0.68 4.84
C LYS A 129 -2.59 -1.62 4.82
N THR A 130 -1.53 -1.27 5.54
CA THR A 130 -0.27 -2.04 5.56
C THR A 130 -0.44 -3.44 6.14
N SER A 131 -1.23 -3.58 7.23
CA SER A 131 -1.47 -4.89 7.85
C SER A 131 -2.26 -5.81 6.93
N THR A 132 -3.29 -5.31 6.26
CA THR A 132 -4.10 -6.08 5.31
C THR A 132 -3.28 -6.47 4.08
N SER A 133 -2.55 -5.53 3.49
CA SER A 133 -1.67 -5.81 2.34
C SER A 133 -0.61 -6.85 2.67
N ALA A 134 -0.02 -6.78 3.88
CA ALA A 134 0.98 -7.75 4.31
C ALA A 134 0.38 -9.15 4.55
N LEU A 135 -0.82 -9.24 5.13
CA LEU A 135 -1.56 -10.51 5.26
C LEU A 135 -1.79 -11.15 3.89
N ILE A 136 -2.31 -10.39 2.93
CA ILE A 136 -2.56 -10.86 1.57
C ILE A 136 -1.26 -11.30 0.89
N ALA A 137 -0.21 -10.48 0.96
CA ALA A 137 1.09 -10.79 0.36
C ALA A 137 1.73 -12.04 0.98
N HIS A 138 1.61 -12.23 2.29
CA HIS A 138 2.05 -13.45 2.99
C HIS A 138 1.31 -14.68 2.47
N ALA A 139 -0.03 -14.60 2.40
CA ALA A 139 -0.85 -15.68 1.88
C ALA A 139 -0.54 -16.02 0.42
N MET A 140 -0.40 -15.00 -0.44
CA MET A 140 -0.02 -15.18 -1.85
C MET A 140 1.31 -15.93 -1.98
N ARG A 141 2.34 -15.56 -1.21
CA ARG A 141 3.62 -16.28 -1.20
C ARG A 141 3.47 -17.72 -0.74
N LYS A 142 2.70 -17.95 0.33
CA LYS A 142 2.50 -19.28 0.90
C LYS A 142 1.75 -20.22 -0.03
N LEU A 143 0.83 -19.67 -0.82
CA LEU A 143 0.09 -20.38 -1.85
C LEU A 143 0.86 -20.52 -3.17
N GLY A 144 2.08 -20.00 -3.25
CA GLY A 144 2.89 -20.05 -4.47
C GLY A 144 2.38 -19.14 -5.59
N LEU A 145 1.56 -18.13 -5.27
CA LEU A 145 1.04 -17.17 -6.24
C LEU A 145 2.12 -16.14 -6.56
N ALA A 146 2.58 -16.14 -7.80
CA ALA A 146 3.64 -15.23 -8.25
C ALA A 146 3.09 -13.84 -8.60
N HIS A 147 2.28 -13.23 -7.72
CA HIS A 147 1.74 -11.90 -7.96
C HIS A 147 2.73 -10.81 -7.51
N ASN A 148 2.71 -9.68 -8.20
CA ASN A 148 3.46 -8.51 -7.74
C ASN A 148 2.82 -7.94 -6.49
N PHE A 149 3.64 -7.46 -5.56
CA PHE A 149 3.17 -6.62 -4.47
C PHE A 149 4.21 -5.59 -4.05
N ILE A 150 3.74 -4.46 -3.53
CA ILE A 150 4.55 -3.38 -2.98
C ILE A 150 3.87 -2.95 -1.68
N LEU A 151 4.51 -3.20 -0.53
CA LEU A 151 3.98 -2.86 0.79
C LEU A 151 4.42 -1.47 1.24
N GLY A 152 3.70 -0.89 2.19
CA GLY A 152 4.08 0.34 2.91
C GLY A 152 4.82 0.07 4.24
N GLY A 153 5.39 -1.11 4.42
CA GLY A 153 6.10 -1.50 5.63
C GLY A 153 6.91 -2.76 5.44
N PHE A 154 7.57 -3.23 6.51
CA PHE A 154 8.46 -4.39 6.49
C PHE A 154 7.85 -5.53 7.31
N PHE A 155 8.05 -6.76 6.87
CA PHE A 155 7.69 -7.95 7.65
C PHE A 155 8.62 -8.15 8.85
N ARG A 156 8.09 -8.66 9.96
CA ARG A 156 8.90 -8.97 11.16
C ARG A 156 9.84 -10.16 10.93
N ASP A 157 9.45 -11.10 10.09
CA ASP A 157 10.25 -12.28 9.73
C ASP A 157 11.38 -11.98 8.74
N LYS A 158 11.63 -10.68 8.46
CA LYS A 158 12.65 -10.23 7.51
C LYS A 158 12.39 -10.60 6.05
N ALA A 159 11.21 -11.10 5.71
CA ALA A 159 10.84 -11.31 4.32
C ALA A 159 10.81 -10.00 3.53
N MET A 160 11.05 -10.08 2.22
CA MET A 160 11.07 -8.88 1.36
C MET A 160 9.68 -8.23 1.32
N PRO A 161 9.60 -6.90 1.50
CA PRO A 161 8.32 -6.16 1.50
C PRO A 161 7.77 -5.88 0.10
N PHE A 162 8.30 -6.54 -0.89
CA PHE A 162 7.86 -6.49 -2.28
C PHE A 162 8.08 -7.83 -2.97
N GLN A 163 7.37 -8.02 -4.07
CA GLN A 163 7.63 -9.09 -5.04
C GLN A 163 7.45 -8.52 -6.44
N GLU A 164 8.43 -8.75 -7.29
CA GLU A 164 8.38 -8.46 -8.72
C GLU A 164 8.30 -9.78 -9.47
N SER A 165 7.40 -9.86 -10.47
CA SER A 165 7.17 -11.05 -11.28
C SER A 165 6.51 -10.67 -12.62
N ASP A 166 6.45 -11.62 -13.54
CA ASP A 166 5.76 -11.47 -14.84
C ASP A 166 4.22 -11.45 -14.70
N SER A 167 3.67 -11.63 -13.50
CA SER A 167 2.22 -11.58 -13.28
C SER A 167 1.63 -10.24 -13.70
N GLU A 168 0.43 -10.29 -14.28
CA GLU A 168 -0.37 -9.10 -14.58
C GLU A 168 -0.96 -8.44 -13.32
N TRP A 169 -1.00 -9.13 -12.17
CA TRP A 169 -1.58 -8.63 -10.93
C TRP A 169 -0.55 -7.87 -10.07
N LEU A 170 -0.99 -6.77 -9.49
CA LEU A 170 -0.24 -5.98 -8.51
C LEU A 170 -1.11 -5.70 -7.29
N LEU A 171 -0.67 -6.13 -6.13
CA LEU A 171 -1.22 -5.73 -4.83
C LEU A 171 -0.45 -4.51 -4.31
N ALA A 172 -1.14 -3.43 -4.01
CA ALA A 172 -0.52 -2.26 -3.41
C ALA A 172 -1.48 -1.51 -2.49
N GLU A 173 -0.94 -0.92 -1.42
CA GLU A 173 -1.67 0.06 -0.64
C GLU A 173 -1.60 1.43 -1.30
N ILE A 174 -2.75 2.09 -1.40
CA ILE A 174 -2.86 3.43 -1.97
C ILE A 174 -3.13 4.41 -0.83
N ASP A 175 -2.28 5.42 -0.76
CA ASP A 175 -2.38 6.48 0.22
C ASP A 175 -3.28 7.59 -0.32
N GLU A 176 -4.29 7.97 0.44
CA GLU A 176 -5.20 9.05 0.11
C GLU A 176 -4.62 10.43 0.42
N SER A 177 -3.64 10.50 1.34
CA SER A 177 -3.14 11.75 1.93
C SER A 177 -2.39 12.66 0.97
N ASP A 178 -1.84 12.11 -0.12
CA ASP A 178 -1.01 12.88 -1.06
C ASP A 178 -1.74 13.34 -2.33
N GLY A 179 -3.04 13.05 -2.43
CA GLY A 179 -3.86 13.42 -3.60
C GLY A 179 -3.51 12.67 -4.88
N THR A 180 -2.75 11.56 -4.78
CA THR A 180 -2.42 10.73 -5.96
C THR A 180 -3.45 9.64 -6.21
N ILE A 181 -4.37 9.40 -5.26
CA ILE A 181 -5.41 8.36 -5.36
C ILE A 181 -6.24 8.48 -6.65
N ASP A 182 -6.43 9.69 -7.17
CA ASP A 182 -7.17 9.94 -8.43
C ASP A 182 -6.48 9.39 -9.68
N GLN A 183 -5.21 9.02 -9.59
CA GLN A 183 -4.44 8.48 -10.72
C GLN A 183 -4.57 6.96 -10.86
N PHE A 184 -5.25 6.29 -9.91
CA PHE A 184 -5.43 4.85 -9.91
C PHE A 184 -6.78 4.42 -10.47
N ASN A 185 -6.75 3.34 -11.27
CA ASN A 185 -7.92 2.64 -11.78
C ASN A 185 -7.81 1.16 -11.40
N PRO A 186 -8.26 0.77 -10.21
CA PRO A 186 -8.11 -0.59 -9.73
C PRO A 186 -8.98 -1.58 -10.51
N GLU A 187 -8.51 -2.82 -10.64
CA GLU A 187 -9.35 -3.96 -10.99
C GLU A 187 -10.21 -4.38 -9.80
N ILE A 188 -9.59 -4.41 -8.60
CA ILE A 188 -10.24 -4.73 -7.34
C ILE A 188 -9.84 -3.68 -6.31
N THR A 189 -10.80 -3.21 -5.52
CA THR A 189 -10.56 -2.32 -4.38
C THR A 189 -10.96 -3.00 -3.07
N LEU A 190 -10.10 -2.95 -2.07
CA LEU A 190 -10.43 -3.26 -0.68
C LEU A 190 -10.57 -1.94 0.07
N LEU A 191 -11.78 -1.52 0.37
CA LEU A 191 -12.04 -0.33 1.17
C LEU A 191 -12.30 -0.73 2.62
N LEU A 192 -11.27 -0.60 3.45
CA LEU A 192 -11.24 -1.17 4.80
C LEU A 192 -12.12 -0.40 5.77
N ASN A 193 -12.08 0.91 5.72
CA ASN A 193 -12.81 1.82 6.61
C ASN A 193 -12.69 3.26 6.13
N LEU A 194 -13.48 4.14 6.74
CA LEU A 194 -13.48 5.57 6.51
C LEU A 194 -13.38 6.30 7.84
N ASP A 195 -12.39 7.17 7.95
CA ASP A 195 -12.23 8.07 9.07
C ASP A 195 -11.72 9.43 8.59
N TRP A 196 -11.95 10.48 9.36
CA TRP A 196 -11.39 11.78 9.02
C TRP A 196 -9.96 11.88 9.57
N ASP A 197 -9.03 11.57 8.70
CA ASP A 197 -7.61 11.72 8.92
C ASP A 197 -7.01 12.69 7.88
N HIS A 198 -5.73 13.02 8.03
CA HIS A 198 -5.02 13.91 7.11
C HIS A 198 -5.69 15.28 6.92
N CYS A 199 -5.97 15.97 8.04
CA CYS A 199 -6.64 17.29 8.08
C CYS A 199 -5.93 18.36 7.23
N ASP A 200 -4.65 18.18 6.92
CA ASP A 200 -3.88 19.04 6.02
C ASP A 200 -4.36 18.95 4.56
N HIS A 201 -4.91 17.80 4.18
CA HIS A 201 -5.39 17.53 2.83
C HIS A 201 -6.93 17.56 2.74
N TYR A 202 -7.62 16.97 3.72
CA TYR A 202 -9.09 16.88 3.76
C TYR A 202 -9.72 17.84 4.76
N LYS A 203 -10.58 18.73 4.28
CA LYS A 203 -11.25 19.72 5.12
C LYS A 203 -12.25 19.09 6.11
N ASN A 204 -12.86 17.98 5.75
CA ASN A 204 -13.88 17.28 6.51
C ASN A 204 -14.02 15.82 6.02
N LEU A 205 -14.83 15.03 6.73
CA LEU A 205 -15.12 13.64 6.39
C LEU A 205 -15.77 13.49 5.01
N ASP A 206 -16.61 14.45 4.57
CA ASP A 206 -17.27 14.38 3.26
C ASP A 206 -16.26 14.45 2.12
N SER A 207 -15.19 15.24 2.25
CA SER A 207 -14.13 15.28 1.25
C SER A 207 -13.37 13.94 1.16
N VAL A 208 -13.18 13.24 2.28
CA VAL A 208 -12.64 11.87 2.31
C VAL A 208 -13.60 10.91 1.60
N LYS A 209 -14.88 10.94 1.94
CA LYS A 209 -15.93 10.12 1.31
C LYS A 209 -15.99 10.33 -0.21
N CYS A 210 -15.98 11.58 -0.68
CA CYS A 210 -15.94 11.89 -2.12
C CYS A 210 -14.76 11.24 -2.82
N THR A 211 -13.58 11.29 -2.22
CA THR A 211 -12.35 10.70 -2.78
C THR A 211 -12.46 9.19 -2.91
N PHE A 212 -12.91 8.50 -1.86
CA PHE A 212 -13.08 7.04 -1.89
C PHE A 212 -14.25 6.61 -2.80
N ALA A 213 -15.38 7.35 -2.80
CA ALA A 213 -16.48 7.10 -3.72
C ALA A 213 -16.02 7.17 -5.18
N ALA A 214 -15.22 8.19 -5.53
CA ALA A 214 -14.65 8.31 -6.86
C ALA A 214 -13.71 7.15 -7.22
N LEU A 215 -12.90 6.64 -6.29
CA LEU A 215 -12.06 5.45 -6.52
C LEU A 215 -12.92 4.20 -6.74
N VAL A 216 -13.93 3.98 -5.90
CA VAL A 216 -14.87 2.85 -6.01
C VAL A 216 -15.59 2.89 -7.36
N GLN A 217 -16.01 4.05 -7.83
CA GLN A 217 -16.64 4.20 -9.15
C GLN A 217 -15.69 3.82 -10.30
N ARG A 218 -14.37 4.09 -10.17
CA ARG A 218 -13.35 3.73 -11.16
C ARG A 218 -12.90 2.28 -11.06
N THR A 219 -13.25 1.55 -10.00
CA THR A 219 -12.92 0.13 -9.83
C THR A 219 -13.61 -0.70 -10.90
N ALA A 220 -12.84 -1.47 -11.66
CA ALA A 220 -13.35 -2.15 -12.85
C ALA A 220 -14.18 -3.39 -12.52
N ARG A 221 -13.72 -4.22 -11.55
CA ARG A 221 -14.33 -5.53 -11.30
C ARG A 221 -15.27 -5.51 -10.11
N TYR A 222 -14.74 -5.35 -8.90
CA TYR A 222 -15.54 -5.23 -7.66
C TYR A 222 -14.78 -4.56 -6.53
N THR A 223 -15.54 -4.07 -5.55
CA THR A 223 -15.01 -3.52 -4.30
C THR A 223 -15.41 -4.43 -3.15
N LEU A 224 -14.43 -4.86 -2.35
CA LEU A 224 -14.65 -5.47 -1.06
C LEU A 224 -14.87 -4.35 -0.04
N ILE A 225 -15.98 -4.40 0.71
CA ILE A 225 -16.40 -3.32 1.59
C ILE A 225 -17.34 -3.86 2.67
N GLU A 226 -17.34 -3.27 3.85
CA GLU A 226 -18.39 -3.51 4.86
C GLU A 226 -19.67 -2.74 4.50
N GLU A 227 -20.82 -3.30 4.87
CA GLU A 227 -22.14 -2.77 4.52
C GLU A 227 -22.35 -1.35 5.06
N ASP A 228 -21.97 -1.10 6.31
CA ASP A 228 -22.04 0.22 6.95
C ASP A 228 -21.14 1.25 6.26
N THR A 229 -19.99 0.83 5.81
CA THR A 229 -19.07 1.69 5.05
C THR A 229 -19.65 2.07 3.70
N LEU A 230 -20.26 1.12 2.98
CA LEU A 230 -20.97 1.40 1.72
C LEU A 230 -22.16 2.35 1.94
N ALA A 231 -22.98 2.11 2.98
CA ALA A 231 -24.10 2.97 3.31
C ALA A 231 -23.64 4.42 3.54
N SER A 232 -22.49 4.62 4.21
CA SER A 232 -21.94 5.96 4.46
C SER A 232 -21.38 6.65 3.19
N LEU A 233 -21.12 5.91 2.12
CA LEU A 233 -20.65 6.43 0.82
C LEU A 233 -21.78 6.66 -0.17
N SER A 234 -22.95 6.07 0.05
CA SER A 234 -24.04 6.02 -0.93
C SER A 234 -24.47 7.38 -1.47
N GLU A 235 -24.48 8.42 -0.61
CA GLU A 235 -24.81 9.79 -0.99
C GLU A 235 -23.80 10.43 -1.98
N HIS A 236 -22.59 9.89 -2.06
CA HIS A 236 -21.53 10.37 -2.93
C HIS A 236 -21.32 9.49 -4.19
N MET A 237 -22.21 8.52 -4.40
CA MET A 237 -22.09 7.55 -5.49
C MET A 237 -23.25 7.71 -6.49
N SER A 238 -22.98 7.38 -7.77
CA SER A 238 -24.03 7.38 -8.79
C SER A 238 -25.01 6.21 -8.60
N GLU A 239 -26.30 6.42 -8.93
CA GLU A 239 -27.31 5.36 -8.90
C GLU A 239 -26.91 4.14 -9.73
N SER A 240 -26.23 4.35 -10.88
CA SER A 240 -25.75 3.26 -11.72
C SER A 240 -24.69 2.39 -11.03
N THR A 241 -23.86 2.98 -10.17
CA THR A 241 -22.87 2.23 -9.38
C THR A 241 -23.55 1.42 -8.29
N LEU A 242 -24.55 2.01 -7.60
CA LEU A 242 -25.30 1.34 -6.52
C LEU A 242 -26.23 0.23 -7.04
N SER A 243 -26.82 0.40 -8.21
CA SER A 243 -27.77 -0.59 -8.80
C SER A 243 -27.10 -1.87 -9.32
N CYS A 244 -25.80 -1.83 -9.59
CA CYS A 244 -25.02 -3.02 -9.97
C CYS A 244 -24.90 -4.06 -8.84
N SER A 245 -25.42 -3.78 -7.63
CA SER A 245 -25.37 -4.70 -6.47
C SER A 245 -26.44 -5.81 -6.48
N ASN A 246 -27.46 -5.75 -7.35
CA ASN A 246 -28.68 -6.56 -7.22
C ASN A 246 -28.79 -7.82 -8.07
N GLY A 247 -27.72 -8.36 -8.63
CA GLY A 247 -27.83 -9.58 -9.42
C GLY A 247 -26.52 -10.23 -9.80
N GLY A 248 -26.12 -11.27 -9.12
CA GLY A 248 -24.99 -12.16 -9.40
C GLY A 248 -23.69 -11.43 -9.70
N ARG A 249 -22.57 -11.70 -9.07
CA ARG A 249 -21.25 -11.02 -9.21
C ARG A 249 -21.36 -9.49 -9.37
N GLY A 250 -22.04 -8.82 -8.41
CA GLY A 250 -22.23 -7.38 -8.40
C GLY A 250 -20.90 -6.63 -8.17
N LYS A 251 -20.91 -5.31 -8.43
CA LYS A 251 -19.75 -4.41 -8.21
C LYS A 251 -19.26 -4.39 -6.77
N PHE A 252 -20.07 -4.83 -5.82
CA PHE A 252 -19.72 -4.88 -4.39
C PHE A 252 -19.73 -6.33 -3.90
N GLN A 253 -18.71 -6.69 -3.12
CA GLN A 253 -18.66 -7.90 -2.32
C GLN A 253 -18.56 -7.48 -0.85
N PHE A 254 -19.54 -7.89 -0.06
CA PHE A 254 -19.58 -7.53 1.35
C PHE A 254 -18.64 -8.41 2.16
N VAL A 255 -17.89 -7.78 3.04
CA VAL A 255 -17.02 -8.44 4.01
C VAL A 255 -17.80 -8.60 5.30
N ASP A 256 -18.22 -9.82 5.59
CA ASP A 256 -18.82 -10.18 6.87
C ASP A 256 -17.73 -10.60 7.85
N CYS A 257 -17.32 -9.68 8.71
CA CYS A 257 -16.31 -9.93 9.72
C CYS A 257 -16.74 -11.00 10.73
N ILE A 258 -18.03 -11.11 11.05
CA ILE A 258 -18.58 -12.09 12.00
C ILE A 258 -18.54 -13.50 11.41
N HIS A 259 -19.00 -13.64 10.16
CA HIS A 259 -19.02 -14.93 9.47
C HIS A 259 -17.60 -15.45 9.14
N SER A 260 -16.72 -14.58 8.69
CA SER A 260 -15.32 -14.90 8.43
C SER A 260 -14.60 -15.37 9.70
N MET A 261 -14.96 -14.81 10.85
CA MET A 261 -14.43 -15.23 12.15
C MET A 261 -15.01 -16.54 12.65
N SER A 262 -16.32 -16.79 12.45
CA SER A 262 -16.97 -18.02 12.91
C SER A 262 -16.48 -19.27 12.17
N LYS A 263 -16.14 -19.14 10.87
CA LYS A 263 -15.52 -20.21 10.09
C LYS A 263 -14.11 -20.59 10.53
N GLN A 264 -13.44 -19.70 11.28
CA GLN A 264 -12.01 -19.84 11.59
C GLN A 264 -11.63 -19.59 13.05
N SER A 265 -12.58 -19.59 13.98
CA SER A 265 -12.31 -19.44 15.42
C SER A 265 -11.28 -20.42 15.99
N SER A 266 -10.99 -21.52 15.26
CA SER A 266 -9.94 -22.50 15.60
C SER A 266 -8.57 -22.19 14.96
N LEU A 267 -8.46 -21.23 14.05
CA LEU A 267 -7.29 -21.05 13.17
C LEU A 267 -6.40 -19.88 13.54
N VAL A 268 -6.88 -18.89 14.29
CA VAL A 268 -6.05 -17.73 14.68
C VAL A 268 -5.58 -17.91 16.11
N LYS A 269 -4.56 -18.75 16.31
CA LYS A 269 -3.86 -18.86 17.60
C LYS A 269 -2.70 -17.87 17.60
N GLY A 270 -2.78 -16.81 18.43
CA GLY A 270 -1.66 -15.89 18.61
C GLY A 270 -2.08 -14.47 18.97
N VAL A 271 -1.11 -13.59 19.15
CA VAL A 271 -1.24 -12.18 19.54
C VAL A 271 -2.18 -11.39 18.60
N PHE A 272 -2.32 -11.83 17.33
CA PHE A 272 -3.24 -11.24 16.36
C PHE A 272 -4.73 -11.52 16.60
N SER A 273 -5.06 -12.53 17.42
CA SER A 273 -6.46 -12.98 17.59
C SER A 273 -7.34 -12.06 18.44
N ASN A 274 -6.74 -11.20 19.26
CA ASN A 274 -7.47 -10.46 20.28
C ASN A 274 -7.90 -9.05 19.85
N SER A 275 -7.23 -8.43 18.90
CA SER A 275 -7.56 -7.08 18.43
C SER A 275 -8.68 -7.12 17.39
N GLN A 276 -9.74 -6.35 17.62
CA GLN A 276 -10.84 -6.19 16.65
C GLN A 276 -10.35 -5.69 15.30
N PHE A 277 -9.32 -4.83 15.29
CA PHE A 277 -8.66 -4.32 14.09
C PHE A 277 -8.03 -5.43 13.25
N ASN A 278 -7.32 -6.33 13.90
CA ASN A 278 -6.68 -7.45 13.21
C ASN A 278 -7.70 -8.42 12.64
N LYS A 279 -8.86 -8.56 13.29
CA LYS A 279 -9.97 -9.39 12.81
C LYS A 279 -10.57 -8.86 11.50
N ILE A 280 -10.74 -7.53 11.40
CA ILE A 280 -11.22 -6.87 10.18
C ILE A 280 -10.20 -7.05 9.06
N ASN A 281 -8.93 -6.75 9.30
CA ASN A 281 -7.87 -6.91 8.30
C ASN A 281 -7.80 -8.35 7.78
N TYR A 282 -7.94 -9.32 8.68
CA TYR A 282 -7.98 -10.74 8.35
C TYR A 282 -9.20 -11.11 7.50
N ALA A 283 -10.39 -10.61 7.84
CA ALA A 283 -11.63 -10.87 7.11
C ALA A 283 -11.51 -10.38 5.65
N PHE A 284 -10.97 -9.17 5.45
CA PHE A 284 -10.72 -8.65 4.10
C PHE A 284 -9.73 -9.51 3.32
N ALA A 285 -8.61 -9.91 3.94
CA ALA A 285 -7.62 -10.76 3.29
C ALA A 285 -8.20 -12.11 2.89
N LEU A 286 -8.98 -12.73 3.79
CA LEU A 286 -9.64 -14.00 3.53
C LEU A 286 -10.66 -13.90 2.40
N THR A 287 -11.55 -12.89 2.45
CA THR A 287 -12.60 -12.70 1.43
C THR A 287 -11.97 -12.46 0.04
N LEU A 288 -10.87 -11.73 -0.04
CA LEU A 288 -10.13 -11.57 -1.30
C LEU A 288 -9.61 -12.92 -1.80
N LEU A 289 -8.96 -13.70 -0.95
CA LEU A 289 -8.41 -15.00 -1.33
C LEU A 289 -9.51 -15.99 -1.76
N GLU A 290 -10.64 -16.02 -1.07
CA GLU A 290 -11.79 -16.83 -1.45
C GLU A 290 -12.36 -16.42 -2.82
N ALA A 291 -12.34 -15.12 -3.15
CA ALA A 291 -12.80 -14.62 -4.45
C ALA A 291 -11.85 -14.99 -5.61
N PHE A 292 -10.58 -15.26 -5.32
CA PHE A 292 -9.61 -15.78 -6.29
C PHE A 292 -9.65 -17.31 -6.43
N GLN A 293 -10.43 -18.00 -5.57
CA GLN A 293 -10.31 -19.43 -5.33
C GLN A 293 -11.17 -20.35 -6.23
N GLU A 294 -11.66 -19.98 -7.37
CA GLU A 294 -12.22 -21.03 -8.26
C GLU A 294 -11.20 -22.18 -8.51
N GLU A 295 -9.91 -22.02 -8.11
CA GLU A 295 -8.83 -22.99 -8.36
C GLU A 295 -7.82 -23.23 -7.21
N LEU A 296 -7.98 -22.65 -6.01
CA LEU A 296 -6.96 -22.78 -4.95
C LEU A 296 -7.29 -23.86 -3.92
N PRO A 297 -6.29 -24.70 -3.50
CA PRO A 297 -6.50 -25.62 -2.40
C PRO A 297 -6.84 -24.85 -1.12
N ALA A 298 -7.66 -25.44 -0.27
CA ALA A 298 -8.23 -24.83 0.92
C ALA A 298 -7.25 -23.91 1.65
N VAL A 299 -7.64 -22.65 1.84
CA VAL A 299 -6.88 -21.56 2.54
C VAL A 299 -6.77 -21.84 4.05
N LYS A 300 -6.84 -23.11 4.45
CA LYS A 300 -6.67 -23.52 5.84
C LYS A 300 -5.23 -23.23 6.26
N ASN A 301 -5.08 -22.52 7.36
CA ASN A 301 -3.80 -22.27 8.05
C ASN A 301 -2.77 -21.39 7.29
N VAL A 302 -3.20 -20.68 6.23
CA VAL A 302 -2.28 -19.85 5.44
C VAL A 302 -1.69 -18.68 6.24
N PHE A 303 -2.36 -18.27 7.31
CA PHE A 303 -1.97 -17.15 8.15
C PHE A 303 -1.34 -17.55 9.49
N ASP A 304 -1.26 -18.86 9.83
CA ASP A 304 -0.86 -19.33 11.15
C ASP A 304 0.56 -18.92 11.56
N ASP A 305 1.45 -18.76 10.59
CA ASP A 305 2.84 -18.37 10.75
C ASP A 305 3.11 -16.91 10.31
N PHE A 306 2.06 -16.10 10.11
CA PHE A 306 2.22 -14.69 9.82
C PHE A 306 2.85 -13.95 11.00
N ALA A 307 4.11 -13.58 10.85
CA ALA A 307 4.88 -12.92 11.92
C ALA A 307 4.41 -11.49 12.22
N GLY A 308 3.68 -10.88 11.28
CA GLY A 308 3.23 -9.49 11.37
C GLY A 308 4.14 -8.50 10.66
N VAL A 309 3.80 -7.22 10.80
CA VAL A 309 4.52 -6.08 10.23
C VAL A 309 5.25 -5.34 11.35
N GLU A 310 6.46 -4.84 11.05
CA GLU A 310 7.22 -4.00 11.98
C GLU A 310 6.39 -2.76 12.36
N ARG A 311 6.48 -2.37 13.64
CA ARG A 311 5.77 -1.22 14.20
C ARG A 311 4.24 -1.29 14.08
N ARG A 312 3.65 -2.48 13.98
CA ARG A 312 2.20 -2.73 14.01
C ARG A 312 1.91 -3.74 15.11
N GLN A 313 1.54 -3.25 16.31
CA GLN A 313 1.39 -4.05 17.54
C GLN A 313 2.61 -4.97 17.78
N GLN A 314 3.80 -4.46 17.51
CA GLN A 314 5.04 -5.23 17.65
C GLN A 314 5.45 -5.32 19.10
N GLN A 315 5.40 -6.55 19.66
CA GLN A 315 5.95 -6.79 20.98
C GLN A 315 7.48 -6.73 20.91
N LEU A 316 8.05 -5.72 21.58
CA LEU A 316 9.51 -5.54 21.68
C LEU A 316 10.09 -6.31 22.86
N PHE A 317 9.32 -6.41 23.93
CA PHE A 317 9.73 -7.06 25.18
C PHE A 317 8.51 -7.54 25.94
N SER A 318 8.64 -8.66 26.65
CA SER A 318 7.64 -9.12 27.62
C SER A 318 8.29 -9.95 28.74
N ASN A 319 7.86 -9.71 29.96
CA ASN A 319 8.13 -10.56 31.12
C ASN A 319 6.88 -10.60 32.01
N GLU A 320 6.98 -11.19 33.20
CA GLU A 320 5.84 -11.34 34.15
C GLU A 320 5.23 -10.02 34.62
N ARG A 321 5.94 -8.88 34.47
CA ARG A 321 5.53 -7.57 35.01
C ARG A 321 5.30 -6.52 33.96
N LEU A 322 5.91 -6.65 32.77
CA LEU A 322 5.92 -5.61 31.75
C LEU A 322 5.88 -6.22 30.36
N THR A 323 4.99 -5.71 29.53
CA THR A 323 5.00 -5.92 28.08
C THR A 323 5.18 -4.56 27.39
N VAL A 324 6.14 -4.47 26.48
CA VAL A 324 6.41 -3.29 25.67
C VAL A 324 5.98 -3.57 24.23
N ILE A 325 5.06 -2.76 23.73
CA ILE A 325 4.53 -2.88 22.37
C ILE A 325 4.85 -1.59 21.61
N GLU A 326 5.39 -1.72 20.40
CA GLU A 326 5.55 -0.62 19.46
C GLU A 326 4.43 -0.67 18.43
N ASP A 327 3.80 0.51 18.19
CA ASP A 327 2.84 0.69 17.12
C ASP A 327 3.04 2.03 16.40
N TYR A 328 2.64 2.09 15.16
CA TYR A 328 2.69 3.29 14.32
C TYR A 328 1.47 4.20 14.50
N ALA A 329 0.48 3.77 15.28
CA ALA A 329 -0.76 4.50 15.53
C ALA A 329 -0.48 5.94 15.99
N HIS A 330 -1.12 6.88 15.36
CA HIS A 330 -1.02 8.31 15.64
C HIS A 330 -2.39 9.01 15.61
N HIS A 331 -3.42 8.35 15.11
CA HIS A 331 -4.81 8.82 15.15
C HIS A 331 -5.47 8.40 16.47
N PRO A 332 -6.32 9.24 17.13
CA PRO A 332 -6.95 8.91 18.40
C PRO A 332 -7.72 7.59 18.40
N ARG A 333 -8.42 7.28 17.30
CA ARG A 333 -9.17 6.03 17.14
C ARG A 333 -8.25 4.82 17.06
N GLU A 334 -7.14 4.90 16.35
CA GLU A 334 -6.14 3.83 16.30
C GLU A 334 -5.57 3.55 17.69
N ILE A 335 -5.17 4.62 18.42
CA ILE A 335 -4.62 4.51 19.77
C ILE A 335 -5.65 3.86 20.71
N ALA A 336 -6.91 4.31 20.65
CA ALA A 336 -7.97 3.74 21.49
C ALA A 336 -8.18 2.23 21.22
N LEU A 337 -8.16 1.81 19.96
CA LEU A 337 -8.34 0.41 19.58
C LEU A 337 -7.15 -0.47 19.99
N ILE A 338 -5.93 0.06 19.94
CA ILE A 338 -4.72 -0.65 20.40
C ILE A 338 -4.74 -0.82 21.92
N LEU A 339 -5.18 0.20 22.66
CA LEU A 339 -5.28 0.13 24.12
C LEU A 339 -6.37 -0.83 24.59
N GLN A 340 -7.34 -1.19 23.74
CA GLN A 340 -8.39 -2.17 24.02
C GLN A 340 -8.03 -3.60 23.62
N SER A 341 -6.94 -3.79 22.91
CA SER A 341 -6.48 -5.08 22.41
C SER A 341 -5.50 -5.76 23.36
#